data_9e18f46619600969511afba53507938d
#
_entry.id   9e18f46619600969511afba53507938d
#
_cell.length_a   1.000
_cell.length_b   1.000
_cell.length_c   1.000
_cell.angle_alpha   90.00
_cell.angle_beta   90.00
_cell.angle_gamma   90.00
#
_symmetry.space_group_name_H-M   'P 1'
#
loop_
_entity.id
_entity.type
_entity.pdbx_description
1 polymer ?
#
loop_
_entity_poly.entity_id
_entity_poly.type
_entity_poly.pdbx_seq_one_letter_code
_entity_poly.pdbx_strand_id
1 'polypeptide(L)'
;LFIPLATANHQDRVIKMRDLLGMNESNLVLIDQSRAEDQIQDVDGIYMGGGNSFLLIQELHRLGIVKAIRESVKNGMPYVGVSAGSNVACPTMMTTNDMPIVLPETFDSLGIVPFQINPHYYPGKITFTHQGDQHPHYGESRAQRISEYHMLHDTPVLGMWEGSYVHWDGEQGKLIGTGVAFYPDKESLDLRDGAVFDKGLNPRQSSA
;
A
#
# COMPACT_ATOMS: atom_id res chain seq x y z
N LEU A 1 -7.78 3.72 15.04
CA LEU A 1 -8.93 3.61 14.14
C LEU A 1 -8.67 2.55 13.08
N PHE A 2 -9.59 1.60 12.88
CA PHE A 2 -9.54 0.62 11.80
C PHE A 2 -10.46 1.03 10.65
N ILE A 3 -9.90 1.09 9.44
CA ILE A 3 -10.59 1.51 8.21
C ILE A 3 -10.59 0.35 7.20
N PRO A 4 -11.58 -0.56 7.21
CA PRO A 4 -11.67 -1.73 6.31
C PRO A 4 -12.48 -1.46 5.04
N LEU A 5 -12.51 -0.24 4.53
CA LEU A 5 -13.37 0.20 3.42
C LEU A 5 -13.04 -0.45 2.06
N ALA A 6 -11.93 -1.19 1.99
CA ALA A 6 -11.58 -2.01 0.82
C ALA A 6 -12.43 -3.29 0.66
N THR A 7 -13.39 -3.55 1.55
CA THR A 7 -14.22 -4.77 1.58
C THR A 7 -15.66 -4.44 1.96
N ALA A 8 -16.60 -5.34 1.67
CA ALA A 8 -18.02 -5.12 1.97
C ALA A 8 -18.40 -5.43 3.44
N ASN A 9 -17.71 -6.35 4.10
CA ASN A 9 -18.08 -6.80 5.46
C ASN A 9 -17.13 -6.22 6.53
N HIS A 10 -17.40 -4.99 6.94
CA HIS A 10 -16.55 -4.25 7.88
C HIS A 10 -16.55 -4.84 9.29
N GLN A 11 -17.72 -5.33 9.77
CA GLN A 11 -17.85 -5.88 11.12
C GLN A 11 -17.03 -7.18 11.28
N ASP A 12 -17.16 -8.11 10.35
CA ASP A 12 -16.35 -9.34 10.40
C ASP A 12 -14.85 -9.04 10.30
N ARG A 13 -14.50 -8.01 9.53
CA ARG A 13 -13.11 -7.60 9.37
C ARG A 13 -12.52 -7.06 10.68
N VAL A 14 -13.23 -6.22 11.40
CA VAL A 14 -12.72 -5.67 12.67
C VAL A 14 -12.61 -6.76 13.74
N ILE A 15 -13.57 -7.69 13.81
CA ILE A 15 -13.51 -8.82 14.74
C ILE A 15 -12.26 -9.67 14.47
N LYS A 16 -12.07 -10.12 13.22
CA LYS A 16 -10.88 -10.90 12.82
C LYS A 16 -9.58 -10.16 13.09
N MET A 17 -9.56 -8.85 12.89
CA MET A 17 -8.33 -8.06 13.11
C MET A 17 -8.05 -7.90 14.61
N ARG A 18 -9.07 -7.71 15.44
CA ARG A 18 -8.92 -7.70 16.91
C ARG A 18 -8.35 -9.01 17.41
N ASP A 19 -8.88 -10.13 16.95
CA ASP A 19 -8.40 -11.47 17.30
C ASP A 19 -6.92 -11.66 16.86
N LEU A 20 -6.59 -11.27 15.64
CA LEU A 20 -5.23 -11.41 15.10
C LEU A 20 -4.20 -10.57 15.87
N LEU A 21 -4.58 -9.35 16.27
CA LEU A 21 -3.68 -8.42 16.96
C LEU A 21 -3.74 -8.54 18.49
N GLY A 22 -4.62 -9.39 19.05
CA GLY A 22 -4.88 -9.46 20.49
C GLY A 22 -5.45 -8.16 21.07
N MET A 23 -6.21 -7.42 20.26
CA MET A 23 -6.81 -6.13 20.63
C MET A 23 -8.29 -6.30 20.98
N ASN A 24 -8.83 -5.36 21.75
CA ASN A 24 -10.23 -5.26 22.09
C ASN A 24 -10.92 -4.07 21.40
N GLU A 25 -12.20 -3.84 21.71
CA GLU A 25 -13.01 -2.78 21.09
C GLU A 25 -12.54 -1.38 21.42
N SER A 26 -11.88 -1.15 22.54
CA SER A 26 -11.34 0.16 22.91
C SER A 26 -9.99 0.44 22.23
N ASN A 27 -9.23 -0.59 21.89
CA ASN A 27 -7.91 -0.45 21.25
C ASN A 27 -7.99 -0.43 19.72
N LEU A 28 -8.94 -1.16 19.12
CA LEU A 28 -9.15 -1.16 17.68
C LEU A 28 -10.60 -0.83 17.36
N VAL A 29 -10.88 0.45 17.14
CA VAL A 29 -12.21 0.99 16.86
C VAL A 29 -12.50 0.95 15.38
N LEU A 30 -13.65 0.40 14.97
CA LEU A 30 -14.10 0.44 13.59
C LEU A 30 -14.53 1.86 13.22
N ILE A 31 -14.20 2.29 12.00
CA ILE A 31 -14.66 3.58 11.48
C ILE A 31 -16.20 3.65 11.44
N ASP A 32 -16.74 4.72 12.01
CA ASP A 32 -18.13 5.13 11.87
C ASP A 32 -18.25 6.10 10.71
N GLN A 33 -18.82 5.66 9.61
CA GLN A 33 -18.91 6.45 8.39
C GLN A 33 -19.74 7.73 8.55
N SER A 34 -20.64 7.80 9.55
CA SER A 34 -21.45 9.00 9.80
C SER A 34 -20.71 10.14 10.50
N ARG A 35 -19.56 9.85 11.13
CA ARG A 35 -18.67 10.81 11.82
C ARG A 35 -17.20 10.53 11.57
N ALA A 36 -16.89 10.08 10.36
CA ALA A 36 -15.55 9.58 10.01
C ALA A 36 -14.45 10.65 10.18
N GLU A 37 -14.73 11.90 9.82
CA GLU A 37 -13.77 13.01 9.96
C GLU A 37 -13.48 13.35 11.42
N ASP A 38 -14.52 13.47 12.25
CA ASP A 38 -14.36 13.73 13.69
C ASP A 38 -13.60 12.59 14.37
N GLN A 39 -13.94 11.34 14.01
CA GLN A 39 -13.32 10.16 14.60
C GLN A 39 -11.81 10.07 14.30
N ILE A 40 -11.37 10.56 13.13
CA ILE A 40 -9.95 10.64 12.77
C ILE A 40 -9.19 11.57 13.72
N GLN A 41 -9.81 12.64 14.21
CA GLN A 41 -9.19 13.57 15.15
C GLN A 41 -9.07 13.00 16.57
N ASP A 42 -9.91 12.04 16.94
CA ASP A 42 -10.05 11.51 18.29
C ASP A 42 -9.23 10.22 18.55
N VAL A 43 -8.36 9.79 17.60
CA VAL A 43 -7.61 8.53 17.70
C VAL A 43 -6.11 8.73 17.69
N ASP A 44 -5.38 7.76 18.28
CA ASP A 44 -3.92 7.77 18.37
C ASP A 44 -3.22 7.20 17.12
N GLY A 45 -3.97 6.63 16.18
CA GLY A 45 -3.40 6.04 14.97
C GLY A 45 -4.44 5.44 14.04
N ILE A 46 -4.03 5.23 12.78
CA ILE A 46 -4.88 4.69 11.72
C ILE A 46 -4.30 3.36 11.23
N TYR A 47 -5.16 2.33 11.19
CA TYR A 47 -4.89 1.08 10.50
C TYR A 47 -5.81 0.98 9.26
N MET A 48 -5.22 1.08 8.07
CA MET A 48 -5.91 0.97 6.79
C MET A 48 -5.84 -0.46 6.28
N GLY A 49 -6.98 -1.13 6.22
CA GLY A 49 -7.07 -2.54 5.86
C GLY A 49 -6.85 -2.81 4.37
N GLY A 50 -6.53 -4.06 4.07
CA GLY A 50 -6.45 -4.56 2.70
C GLY A 50 -7.82 -4.96 2.13
N GLY A 51 -7.83 -5.23 0.83
CA GLY A 51 -8.97 -5.60 0.00
C GLY A 51 -8.82 -4.97 -1.38
N ASN A 52 -9.92 -4.54 -2.01
CA ASN A 52 -9.87 -3.91 -3.32
C ASN A 52 -9.52 -2.41 -3.24
N SER A 53 -8.44 -2.00 -3.89
CA SER A 53 -7.94 -0.62 -3.85
C SER A 53 -8.86 0.38 -4.54
N PHE A 54 -9.58 -0.03 -5.60
CA PHE A 54 -10.56 0.84 -6.27
C PHE A 54 -11.73 1.17 -5.36
N LEU A 55 -12.25 0.14 -4.66
CA LEU A 55 -13.32 0.34 -3.68
C LEU A 55 -12.82 1.23 -2.52
N LEU A 56 -11.61 0.98 -2.01
CA LEU A 56 -11.04 1.76 -0.92
C LEU A 56 -10.95 3.24 -1.26
N ILE A 57 -10.32 3.57 -2.40
CA ILE A 57 -10.13 4.99 -2.77
C ILE A 57 -11.47 5.70 -3.05
N GLN A 58 -12.42 5.00 -3.68
CA GLN A 58 -13.78 5.53 -3.87
C GLN A 58 -14.44 5.89 -2.53
N GLU A 59 -14.38 4.98 -1.56
CA GLU A 59 -14.99 5.20 -0.25
C GLU A 59 -14.28 6.30 0.56
N LEU A 60 -12.96 6.40 0.50
CA LEU A 60 -12.22 7.49 1.13
C LEU A 60 -12.61 8.87 0.57
N HIS A 61 -12.78 8.98 -0.75
CA HIS A 61 -13.25 10.21 -1.39
C HIS A 61 -14.73 10.47 -1.11
N ARG A 62 -15.59 9.46 -1.19
CA ARG A 62 -17.02 9.58 -0.86
C ARG A 62 -17.27 10.10 0.56
N LEU A 63 -16.44 9.66 1.52
CA LEU A 63 -16.50 10.13 2.90
C LEU A 63 -15.80 11.48 3.13
N GLY A 64 -15.07 12.00 2.13
CA GLY A 64 -14.32 13.25 2.25
C GLY A 64 -13.12 13.22 3.18
N ILE A 65 -12.67 12.03 3.60
CA ILE A 65 -11.66 11.88 4.69
C ILE A 65 -10.21 11.84 4.22
N VAL A 66 -9.94 11.85 2.91
CA VAL A 66 -8.57 11.82 2.36
C VAL A 66 -7.71 12.95 2.94
N LYS A 67 -8.24 14.17 2.97
CA LYS A 67 -7.53 15.33 3.50
C LYS A 67 -7.29 15.21 5.01
N ALA A 68 -8.29 14.83 5.78
CA ALA A 68 -8.19 14.66 7.23
C ALA A 68 -7.11 13.64 7.61
N ILE A 69 -7.12 12.46 6.95
CA ILE A 69 -6.09 11.43 7.17
C ILE A 69 -4.69 11.97 6.84
N ARG A 70 -4.53 12.57 5.66
CA ARG A 70 -3.24 13.13 5.22
C ARG A 70 -2.68 14.15 6.20
N GLU A 71 -3.50 15.09 6.67
CA GLU A 71 -3.10 16.12 7.63
C GLU A 71 -2.76 15.53 9.00
N SER A 72 -3.56 14.60 9.50
CA SER A 72 -3.29 13.91 10.76
C SER A 72 -1.96 13.15 10.75
N VAL A 73 -1.70 12.40 9.68
CA VAL A 73 -0.43 11.66 9.53
C VAL A 73 0.76 12.63 9.38
N LYS A 74 0.61 13.71 8.61
CA LYS A 74 1.64 14.75 8.48
C LYS A 74 1.96 15.43 9.83
N ASN A 75 0.98 15.51 10.72
CA ASN A 75 1.12 16.03 12.07
C ASN A 75 1.61 15.00 13.09
N GLY A 76 2.03 13.82 12.64
CA GLY A 76 2.67 12.80 13.47
C GLY A 76 1.79 11.64 13.88
N MET A 77 0.53 11.54 13.41
CA MET A 77 -0.31 10.38 13.67
C MET A 77 0.24 9.14 12.97
N PRO A 78 0.47 8.02 13.67
CA PRO A 78 0.89 6.77 13.06
C PRO A 78 -0.13 6.24 12.05
N TYR A 79 0.38 5.75 10.91
CA TYR A 79 -0.41 5.11 9.87
C TYR A 79 0.16 3.72 9.57
N VAL A 80 -0.69 2.71 9.56
CA VAL A 80 -0.37 1.36 9.10
C VAL A 80 -1.26 1.03 7.91
N GLY A 81 -0.69 0.83 6.74
CA GLY A 81 -1.39 0.40 5.54
C GLY A 81 -1.02 -1.02 5.13
N VAL A 82 -2.01 -1.87 4.87
CA VAL A 82 -1.80 -3.25 4.46
C VAL A 82 -2.41 -3.49 3.09
N SER A 83 -1.65 -4.02 2.13
CA SER A 83 -2.11 -4.32 0.76
C SER A 83 -2.74 -3.09 0.09
N ALA A 84 -4.06 -3.04 -0.13
CA ALA A 84 -4.76 -1.84 -0.63
C ALA A 84 -4.46 -0.60 0.23
N GLY A 85 -4.34 -0.76 1.56
CA GLY A 85 -3.92 0.31 2.47
C GLY A 85 -2.50 0.83 2.18
N SER A 86 -1.59 -0.01 1.69
CA SER A 86 -0.27 0.41 1.22
C SER A 86 -0.36 1.17 -0.10
N ASN A 87 -1.21 0.73 -1.04
CA ASN A 87 -1.43 1.45 -2.30
C ASN A 87 -1.97 2.87 -2.06
N VAL A 88 -2.97 3.03 -1.20
CA VAL A 88 -3.54 4.36 -0.95
C VAL A 88 -2.66 5.27 -0.09
N ALA A 89 -1.60 4.75 0.55
CA ALA A 89 -0.58 5.59 1.19
C ALA A 89 0.27 6.38 0.19
N CYS A 90 0.32 5.94 -1.07
CA CYS A 90 1.07 6.52 -2.17
C CYS A 90 0.44 7.82 -2.72
N PRO A 91 1.10 8.54 -3.66
CA PRO A 91 0.51 9.68 -4.35
C PRO A 91 -0.77 9.32 -5.11
N THR A 92 -0.77 8.16 -5.77
CA THR A 92 -1.94 7.59 -6.45
C THR A 92 -2.04 6.09 -6.15
N MET A 93 -3.21 5.49 -6.37
CA MET A 93 -3.38 4.05 -6.26
C MET A 93 -3.03 3.28 -7.56
N MET A 94 -2.45 3.92 -8.56
CA MET A 94 -2.30 3.41 -9.93
C MET A 94 -1.38 2.19 -10.05
N THR A 95 -0.56 1.90 -9.05
CA THR A 95 0.28 0.68 -9.01
C THR A 95 -0.37 -0.51 -8.31
N THR A 96 -1.70 -0.47 -8.12
CA THR A 96 -2.46 -1.63 -7.63
C THR A 96 -2.47 -2.78 -8.64
N ASN A 97 -2.67 -4.00 -8.12
CA ASN A 97 -2.90 -5.19 -8.95
C ASN A 97 -4.37 -5.62 -8.94
N ASP A 98 -5.25 -4.85 -8.31
CA ASP A 98 -6.65 -5.19 -8.16
C ASP A 98 -7.44 -4.97 -9.45
N MET A 99 -8.56 -5.67 -9.57
CA MET A 99 -9.51 -5.42 -10.64
C MET A 99 -10.36 -4.18 -10.33
N PRO A 100 -10.65 -3.33 -11.35
CA PRO A 100 -11.50 -2.17 -11.19
C PRO A 100 -12.98 -2.56 -11.08
N ILE A 101 -13.41 -2.93 -9.87
CA ILE A 101 -14.81 -3.33 -9.59
C ILE A 101 -15.76 -2.12 -9.42
N VAL A 102 -15.20 -0.94 -9.26
CA VAL A 102 -15.87 0.36 -9.25
C VAL A 102 -15.03 1.37 -10.03
N LEU A 103 -15.63 2.49 -10.40
CA LEU A 103 -14.94 3.60 -11.08
C LEU A 103 -14.83 4.79 -10.12
N PRO A 104 -13.71 4.97 -9.42
CA PRO A 104 -13.51 6.12 -8.55
C PRO A 104 -13.39 7.40 -9.38
N GLU A 105 -13.78 8.54 -8.81
CA GLU A 105 -13.69 9.86 -9.47
C GLU A 105 -12.25 10.27 -9.77
N THR A 106 -11.29 9.80 -8.95
CA THR A 106 -9.87 10.06 -9.08
C THR A 106 -9.06 8.89 -8.53
N PHE A 107 -7.82 8.74 -9.00
CA PHE A 107 -6.84 7.81 -8.45
C PHE A 107 -5.92 8.47 -7.42
N ASP A 108 -6.07 9.78 -7.16
CA ASP A 108 -5.31 10.49 -6.15
C ASP A 108 -5.57 9.89 -4.77
N SER A 109 -4.47 9.61 -4.06
CA SER A 109 -4.49 8.90 -2.80
C SER A 109 -3.99 9.77 -1.64
N LEU A 110 -3.55 9.17 -0.55
CA LEU A 110 -3.19 9.91 0.65
C LEU A 110 -1.88 10.71 0.51
N GLY A 111 -0.93 10.25 -0.34
CA GLY A 111 0.36 10.92 -0.51
C GLY A 111 1.18 10.99 0.78
N ILE A 112 1.08 9.98 1.64
CA ILE A 112 1.85 9.84 2.87
C ILE A 112 3.30 9.53 2.56
N VAL A 113 3.53 8.66 1.58
CA VAL A 113 4.85 8.36 1.02
C VAL A 113 5.00 9.00 -0.36
N PRO A 114 6.22 9.44 -0.76
CA PRO A 114 6.43 10.15 -2.03
C PRO A 114 6.73 9.23 -3.23
N PHE A 115 6.64 7.93 -3.05
CA PHE A 115 6.84 6.89 -4.06
C PHE A 115 5.59 6.03 -4.17
N GLN A 116 5.53 5.20 -5.22
CA GLN A 116 4.48 4.20 -5.36
C GLN A 116 4.88 2.89 -4.69
N ILE A 117 3.89 2.10 -4.26
CA ILE A 117 4.09 0.75 -3.74
C ILE A 117 3.27 -0.22 -4.60
N ASN A 118 3.90 -1.28 -5.08
CA ASN A 118 3.23 -2.46 -5.60
C ASN A 118 3.33 -3.58 -4.54
N PRO A 119 2.31 -3.76 -3.69
CA PRO A 119 2.31 -4.81 -2.68
C PRO A 119 2.15 -6.18 -3.33
N HIS A 120 2.51 -7.24 -2.58
CA HIS A 120 2.51 -8.62 -3.09
C HIS A 120 3.36 -8.78 -4.35
N TYR A 121 4.44 -8.00 -4.48
CA TYR A 121 5.35 -8.13 -5.60
C TYR A 121 5.99 -9.51 -5.60
N TYR A 122 6.08 -10.09 -6.78
CA TYR A 122 6.66 -11.39 -7.01
C TYR A 122 7.55 -11.33 -8.27
N PRO A 123 8.87 -11.61 -8.17
CA PRO A 123 9.79 -11.51 -9.30
C PRO A 123 9.81 -12.75 -10.17
N GLY A 124 9.17 -13.84 -9.74
CA GLY A 124 9.23 -15.14 -10.42
C GLY A 124 8.49 -15.16 -11.76
N LYS A 125 8.97 -16.01 -12.65
CA LYS A 125 8.20 -16.40 -13.82
C LYS A 125 7.10 -17.36 -13.37
N ILE A 126 5.86 -17.04 -13.73
CA ILE A 126 4.75 -17.97 -13.51
C ILE A 126 4.89 -19.11 -14.51
N THR A 127 4.84 -20.35 -14.04
CA THR A 127 4.82 -21.54 -14.87
C THR A 127 3.55 -22.34 -14.61
N PHE A 128 3.12 -23.14 -15.57
CA PHE A 128 2.05 -24.11 -15.40
C PHE A 128 2.50 -25.49 -15.88
N THR A 129 1.91 -26.52 -15.29
CA THR A 129 2.18 -27.91 -15.68
C THR A 129 1.15 -28.39 -16.70
N HIS A 130 1.59 -28.88 -17.86
CA HIS A 130 0.76 -29.51 -18.84
C HIS A 130 1.40 -30.84 -19.29
N GLN A 131 0.64 -31.95 -19.22
CA GLN A 131 1.10 -33.29 -19.55
C GLN A 131 2.40 -33.73 -18.83
N GLY A 132 2.65 -33.21 -17.62
CA GLY A 132 3.84 -33.52 -16.83
C GLY A 132 5.01 -32.55 -17.04
N ASP A 133 4.98 -31.71 -18.05
CA ASP A 133 6.03 -30.74 -18.36
C ASP A 133 5.69 -29.33 -17.82
N GLN A 134 6.74 -28.58 -17.42
CA GLN A 134 6.64 -27.18 -17.00
C GLN A 134 6.70 -26.26 -18.22
N HIS A 135 5.70 -25.41 -18.36
CA HIS A 135 5.60 -24.41 -19.42
C HIS A 135 5.58 -23.00 -18.86
N PRO A 136 6.18 -22.00 -19.55
CA PRO A 136 6.09 -20.61 -19.13
C PRO A 136 4.65 -20.09 -19.31
N HIS A 137 4.15 -19.36 -18.32
CA HIS A 137 2.91 -18.60 -18.46
C HIS A 137 3.21 -17.26 -19.16
N TYR A 138 2.45 -16.93 -20.20
CA TYR A 138 2.69 -15.73 -21.02
C TYR A 138 1.88 -14.50 -20.55
N GLY A 139 1.22 -14.55 -19.38
CA GLY A 139 0.61 -13.38 -18.79
C GLY A 139 1.65 -12.41 -18.23
N GLU A 140 1.27 -11.16 -18.11
CA GLU A 140 2.14 -10.09 -17.63
C GLU A 140 2.64 -10.35 -16.22
N SER A 141 3.95 -10.17 -16.02
CA SER A 141 4.55 -10.17 -14.71
C SER A 141 4.29 -8.84 -13.99
N ARG A 142 4.49 -8.81 -12.66
CA ARG A 142 4.43 -7.57 -11.87
C ARG A 142 5.40 -6.51 -12.39
N ALA A 143 6.63 -6.93 -12.76
CA ALA A 143 7.64 -6.03 -13.32
C ALA A 143 7.20 -5.42 -14.66
N GLN A 144 6.54 -6.18 -15.54
CA GLN A 144 5.99 -5.64 -16.79
C GLN A 144 4.92 -4.58 -16.54
N ARG A 145 3.99 -4.81 -15.61
CA ARG A 145 2.96 -3.82 -15.25
C ARG A 145 3.56 -2.53 -14.65
N ILE A 146 4.63 -2.66 -13.85
CA ILE A 146 5.35 -1.49 -13.35
C ILE A 146 6.07 -0.76 -14.51
N SER A 147 6.62 -1.50 -15.47
CA SER A 147 7.21 -0.90 -16.69
C SER A 147 6.17 -0.16 -17.51
N GLU A 148 4.94 -0.69 -17.64
CA GLU A 148 3.83 0.02 -18.29
C GLU A 148 3.44 1.31 -17.54
N TYR A 149 3.42 1.29 -16.22
CA TYR A 149 3.20 2.48 -15.41
C TYR A 149 4.25 3.57 -15.71
N HIS A 150 5.53 3.18 -15.81
CA HIS A 150 6.62 4.09 -16.13
C HIS A 150 6.65 4.61 -17.60
N MET A 151 5.80 4.11 -18.49
CA MET A 151 5.62 4.71 -19.83
C MET A 151 5.03 6.13 -19.75
N LEU A 152 4.31 6.46 -18.67
CA LEU A 152 3.57 7.70 -18.53
C LEU A 152 3.81 8.41 -17.17
N HIS A 153 4.56 7.79 -16.25
CA HIS A 153 4.75 8.29 -14.89
C HIS A 153 6.20 8.15 -14.42
N ASP A 154 6.74 9.21 -13.84
CA ASP A 154 8.13 9.27 -13.37
C ASP A 154 8.30 8.88 -11.89
N THR A 155 7.20 8.67 -11.15
CA THR A 155 7.27 8.32 -9.72
C THR A 155 7.86 6.91 -9.55
N PRO A 156 8.95 6.75 -8.78
CA PRO A 156 9.55 5.43 -8.57
C PRO A 156 8.58 4.49 -7.83
N VAL A 157 8.71 3.20 -8.09
CA VAL A 157 7.82 2.16 -7.55
C VAL A 157 8.60 1.17 -6.70
N LEU A 158 8.17 0.94 -5.47
CA LEU A 158 8.66 -0.14 -4.63
C LEU A 158 7.79 -1.38 -4.82
N GLY A 159 8.32 -2.40 -5.47
CA GLY A 159 7.77 -3.75 -5.47
C GLY A 159 8.09 -4.42 -4.15
N MET A 160 7.10 -4.56 -3.27
CA MET A 160 7.27 -5.06 -1.91
C MET A 160 6.81 -6.52 -1.81
N TRP A 161 7.74 -7.41 -1.39
CA TRP A 161 7.47 -8.83 -1.27
C TRP A 161 6.52 -9.14 -0.11
N GLU A 162 5.91 -10.31 -0.15
CA GLU A 162 5.10 -10.80 0.95
C GLU A 162 5.92 -10.89 2.25
N GLY A 163 5.31 -10.48 3.38
CA GLY A 163 5.98 -10.44 4.68
C GLY A 163 6.94 -9.26 4.89
N SER A 164 7.07 -8.37 3.91
CA SER A 164 7.91 -7.17 4.02
C SER A 164 7.06 -5.94 4.38
N TYR A 165 7.71 -4.95 5.00
CA TYR A 165 7.11 -3.64 5.26
C TYR A 165 8.14 -2.51 5.19
N VAL A 166 7.65 -1.29 5.03
CA VAL A 166 8.45 -0.06 5.06
C VAL A 166 8.06 0.77 6.27
N HIS A 167 9.06 1.16 7.04
CA HIS A 167 8.92 2.26 8.00
C HIS A 167 9.36 3.55 7.33
N TRP A 168 8.42 4.48 7.16
CA TRP A 168 8.65 5.81 6.58
C TRP A 168 8.51 6.89 7.65
N ASP A 169 9.53 7.73 7.84
CA ASP A 169 9.55 8.77 8.88
C ASP A 169 9.25 10.19 8.36
N GLY A 170 8.92 10.32 7.08
CA GLY A 170 8.68 11.60 6.39
C GLY A 170 9.86 12.05 5.50
N GLU A 171 11.06 11.53 5.72
CA GLU A 171 12.27 11.87 4.96
C GLU A 171 12.96 10.64 4.36
N GLN A 172 12.96 9.55 5.08
CA GLN A 172 13.60 8.30 4.68
C GLN A 172 12.74 7.09 5.00
N GLY A 173 12.89 6.05 4.19
CA GLY A 173 12.29 4.75 4.38
C GLY A 173 13.31 3.73 4.84
N LYS A 174 12.90 2.82 5.73
CA LYS A 174 13.63 1.61 6.05
C LYS A 174 12.79 0.41 5.65
N LEU A 175 13.32 -0.41 4.75
CA LEU A 175 12.70 -1.68 4.36
C LEU A 175 13.05 -2.75 5.41
N ILE A 176 12.05 -3.47 5.85
CA ILE A 176 12.19 -4.70 6.60
C ILE A 176 11.69 -5.83 5.70
N GLY A 177 12.54 -6.79 5.41
CA GLY A 177 12.27 -7.86 4.44
C GLY A 177 12.91 -7.59 3.08
N THR A 178 12.21 -7.85 1.99
CA THR A 178 12.75 -7.79 0.63
C THR A 178 11.85 -6.96 -0.28
N GLY A 179 12.46 -6.22 -1.21
CA GLY A 179 11.76 -5.45 -2.22
C GLY A 179 12.63 -5.16 -3.43
N VAL A 180 12.03 -4.56 -4.45
CA VAL A 180 12.72 -4.08 -5.65
C VAL A 180 12.29 -2.65 -5.92
N ALA A 181 13.23 -1.74 -6.05
CA ALA A 181 12.98 -0.38 -6.48
C ALA A 181 13.01 -0.31 -8.01
N PHE A 182 11.95 0.20 -8.61
CA PHE A 182 11.81 0.42 -10.04
C PHE A 182 11.83 1.91 -10.34
N TYR A 183 12.47 2.27 -11.45
CA TYR A 183 12.66 3.64 -11.89
C TYR A 183 12.28 3.80 -13.36
N PRO A 184 11.84 4.97 -13.81
CA PRO A 184 11.49 5.20 -15.20
C PRO A 184 12.69 5.22 -16.16
N ASP A 185 13.86 5.63 -15.66
CA ASP A 185 15.03 6.03 -16.45
C ASP A 185 16.30 5.21 -16.19
N LYS A 186 16.23 4.25 -15.29
CA LYS A 186 17.37 3.38 -14.94
C LYS A 186 16.92 1.96 -14.55
N GLU A 187 17.88 1.05 -14.46
CA GLU A 187 17.63 -0.33 -14.04
C GLU A 187 17.04 -0.42 -12.64
N SER A 188 16.20 -1.43 -12.43
CA SER A 188 15.65 -1.74 -11.11
C SER A 188 16.75 -2.19 -10.15
N LEU A 189 16.52 -1.97 -8.86
CA LEU A 189 17.49 -2.27 -7.81
C LEU A 189 16.85 -3.16 -6.74
N ASP A 190 17.48 -4.29 -6.47
CA ASP A 190 17.09 -5.16 -5.35
C ASP A 190 17.41 -4.49 -4.01
N LEU A 191 16.39 -4.38 -3.16
CA LEU A 191 16.50 -3.88 -1.80
C LEU A 191 16.40 -5.05 -0.82
N ARG A 192 17.38 -5.13 0.09
CA ARG A 192 17.46 -6.19 1.11
C ARG A 192 16.97 -5.68 2.47
N ASP A 193 16.76 -6.61 3.37
CA ASP A 193 16.41 -6.32 4.76
C ASP A 193 17.34 -5.28 5.38
N GLY A 194 16.75 -4.28 6.04
CA GLY A 194 17.46 -3.16 6.64
C GLY A 194 17.86 -2.03 5.68
N ALA A 195 17.58 -2.14 4.37
CA ALA A 195 17.90 -1.08 3.42
C ALA A 195 17.22 0.24 3.79
N VAL A 196 18.00 1.31 3.87
CA VAL A 196 17.53 2.68 4.08
C VAL A 196 17.60 3.43 2.77
N PHE A 197 16.55 4.18 2.42
CA PHE A 197 16.43 4.88 1.15
C PHE A 197 15.74 6.25 1.31
N ASP A 198 15.97 7.11 0.33
CA ASP A 198 15.38 8.44 0.24
C ASP A 198 14.00 8.45 -0.45
N LYS A 199 13.45 9.63 -0.69
CA LYS A 199 12.16 9.87 -1.41
C LYS A 199 12.12 9.28 -2.81
N GLY A 200 13.28 9.11 -3.46
CA GLY A 200 13.42 8.52 -4.79
C GLY A 200 13.74 7.04 -4.79
N LEU A 201 13.60 6.36 -3.65
CA LEU A 201 13.99 4.96 -3.43
C LEU A 201 15.49 4.69 -3.67
N ASN A 202 16.34 5.73 -3.62
CA ASN A 202 17.78 5.56 -3.75
C ASN A 202 18.35 5.14 -2.38
N PRO A 203 19.10 4.01 -2.33
CA PRO A 203 19.71 3.57 -1.09
C PRO A 203 20.67 4.62 -0.54
N ARG A 204 20.60 4.87 0.75
CA ARG A 204 21.60 5.63 1.47
C ARG A 204 22.69 4.68 1.93
N GLN A 205 23.95 5.05 1.71
CA GLN A 205 25.07 4.33 2.30
C GLN A 205 24.93 4.44 3.83
N SER A 206 24.92 3.30 4.52
CA SER A 206 25.08 3.31 5.97
C SER A 206 26.41 3.97 6.26
N SER A 207 26.39 5.13 6.92
CA SER A 207 27.60 5.65 7.55
C SER A 207 28.09 4.57 8.52
N ALA A 208 29.24 4.01 8.18
CA ALA A 208 29.94 2.99 8.96
C ALA A 208 30.34 3.55 10.33
#